data_502ddd95c0e9a6fb4e2122060dfb5efd
#
_entry.id   502ddd95c0e9a6fb4e2122060dfb5efd
#
_cell.length_a   1.000
_cell.length_b   1.000
_cell.length_c   1.000
_cell.angle_alpha   90.00
_cell.angle_beta   90.00
_cell.angle_gamma   90.00
#
_symmetry.space_group_name_H-M   'P 1'
#
loop_
_entity.id
_entity.type
_entity.pdbx_description
1 polymer ?
#
loop_
_entity_poly.entity_id
_entity_poly.type
_entity_poly.pdbx_seq_one_letter_code
_entity_poly.pdbx_strand_id
1 'polypeptide(L)'
;ALPIWNDHFYGRNGESLGALSVEELDRIRGQEKKDWSKQIVPEARIEHLDTNAISLARENYKKKMNKSYISEEVDRMTDEQFLTKLKLMINGKITNAAMLLLGNEDYDYLFKTVPEASWRVYDSKNEVSDYEIFKIPYITLSERLFGKIRNLTYRYMPNQLTLFPTETKQYDMWLLRELLNNCIAHSEYTYGGRIYLNEFEDKIILTNPGSFLPGKIEPVLNPG
;
A
#
# COMPACT_ATOMS: atom_id res chain seq x y z
N ALA A 1 -9.59 -12.77 -24.24
CA ALA A 1 -8.96 -12.59 -25.54
C ALA A 1 -9.58 -11.36 -26.20
N LEU A 2 -8.74 -10.47 -26.76
CA LEU A 2 -9.21 -9.29 -27.50
C LEU A 2 -9.80 -9.73 -28.86
N PRO A 3 -10.88 -9.14 -29.33
CA PRO A 3 -11.46 -9.45 -30.63
C PRO A 3 -10.47 -9.04 -31.75
N ILE A 4 -10.26 -9.96 -32.71
CA ILE A 4 -9.42 -9.74 -33.88
C ILE A 4 -10.32 -9.71 -35.09
N TRP A 5 -10.21 -8.67 -35.93
CA TRP A 5 -10.82 -8.61 -37.24
C TRP A 5 -9.88 -7.93 -38.23
N ASN A 6 -9.77 -8.49 -39.42
CA ASN A 6 -8.84 -8.05 -40.48
C ASN A 6 -7.41 -7.83 -39.99
N ASP A 7 -6.88 -8.80 -39.20
CA ASP A 7 -5.55 -8.78 -38.60
C ASP A 7 -5.26 -7.62 -37.63
N HIS A 8 -6.29 -6.89 -37.22
CA HIS A 8 -6.21 -5.84 -36.21
C HIS A 8 -6.92 -6.23 -34.91
N PHE A 9 -6.32 -5.82 -33.78
CA PHE A 9 -6.97 -5.89 -32.49
C PHE A 9 -7.84 -4.64 -32.29
N TYR A 10 -9.05 -4.83 -31.80
CA TYR A 10 -9.99 -3.74 -31.55
C TYR A 10 -10.23 -3.55 -30.06
N GLY A 11 -10.28 -2.32 -29.62
CA GLY A 11 -10.62 -1.91 -28.26
C GLY A 11 -11.63 -0.79 -28.26
N ARG A 12 -12.29 -0.62 -27.11
CA ARG A 12 -13.26 0.47 -26.91
C ARG A 12 -12.51 1.70 -26.42
N ASN A 13 -12.64 2.81 -27.14
CA ASN A 13 -12.11 4.10 -26.75
C ASN A 13 -13.31 5.05 -26.57
N GLY A 14 -13.82 5.15 -25.32
CA GLY A 14 -15.06 5.82 -25.03
C GLY A 14 -16.26 5.08 -25.65
N GLU A 15 -17.07 5.76 -26.47
CA GLU A 15 -18.24 5.18 -27.15
C GLU A 15 -17.92 4.51 -28.50
N SER A 16 -16.71 4.64 -29.02
CA SER A 16 -16.32 4.11 -30.33
C SER A 16 -15.43 2.87 -30.22
N LEU A 17 -15.62 1.92 -31.14
CA LEU A 17 -14.73 0.78 -31.32
C LEU A 17 -13.67 1.16 -32.35
N GLY A 18 -12.39 1.10 -31.99
CA GLY A 18 -11.26 1.44 -32.84
C GLY A 18 -10.18 0.38 -32.85
N ALA A 19 -9.35 0.37 -33.90
CA ALA A 19 -8.14 -0.47 -33.94
C ALA A 19 -7.14 0.02 -32.89
N LEU A 20 -6.64 -0.91 -32.07
CA LEU A 20 -5.63 -0.61 -31.05
C LEU A 20 -4.26 -0.41 -31.71
N SER A 21 -3.54 0.62 -31.30
CA SER A 21 -2.14 0.81 -31.66
C SER A 21 -1.26 -0.28 -31.06
N VAL A 22 -0.05 -0.47 -31.58
CA VAL A 22 0.93 -1.41 -31.03
C VAL A 22 1.26 -1.05 -29.58
N GLU A 23 1.36 0.23 -29.27
CA GLU A 23 1.62 0.73 -27.90
C GLU A 23 0.47 0.41 -26.95
N GLU A 24 -0.77 0.54 -27.40
CA GLU A 24 -1.96 0.16 -26.61
C GLU A 24 -2.04 -1.36 -26.41
N LEU A 25 -1.70 -2.14 -27.45
CA LEU A 25 -1.60 -3.59 -27.35
C LEU A 25 -0.53 -4.03 -26.37
N ASP A 26 0.64 -3.43 -26.40
CA ASP A 26 1.73 -3.73 -25.47
C ASP A 26 1.38 -3.29 -24.05
N ARG A 27 0.65 -2.19 -23.90
CA ARG A 27 0.08 -1.76 -22.62
C ARG A 27 -0.94 -2.78 -22.09
N ILE A 28 -1.85 -3.27 -22.94
CA ILE A 28 -2.86 -4.28 -22.56
C ILE A 28 -2.19 -5.62 -22.27
N ARG A 29 -1.21 -6.04 -23.06
CA ARG A 29 -0.39 -7.24 -22.80
C ARG A 29 0.46 -7.09 -21.53
N GLY A 30 0.95 -5.88 -21.26
CA GLY A 30 1.63 -5.55 -20.01
C GLY A 30 0.70 -5.53 -18.79
N GLN A 31 -0.63 -5.40 -19.00
CA GLN A 31 -1.63 -5.56 -17.95
C GLN A 31 -1.83 -7.04 -17.54
N GLU A 32 -1.44 -8.01 -18.37
CA GLU A 32 -1.24 -9.40 -17.93
C GLU A 32 0.00 -9.56 -17.03
N LYS A 33 0.58 -8.47 -16.51
CA LYS A 33 1.60 -8.55 -15.48
C LYS A 33 1.06 -9.44 -14.37
N LYS A 34 1.73 -10.55 -14.17
CA LYS A 34 1.47 -11.43 -13.04
C LYS A 34 1.43 -10.57 -11.79
N ASP A 35 0.30 -10.58 -11.11
CA ASP A 35 0.09 -9.86 -9.86
C ASP A 35 1.29 -10.11 -8.94
N TRP A 36 2.12 -9.09 -8.75
CA TRP A 36 3.35 -9.21 -7.98
C TRP A 36 3.08 -9.72 -6.56
N SER A 37 1.97 -9.30 -5.98
CA SER A 37 1.62 -9.64 -4.61
C SER A 37 1.44 -11.15 -4.40
N LYS A 38 0.96 -11.87 -5.43
CA LYS A 38 0.73 -13.32 -5.42
C LYS A 38 1.95 -14.13 -5.86
N GLN A 39 2.98 -13.51 -6.39
CA GLN A 39 4.19 -14.23 -6.77
C GLN A 39 4.86 -14.83 -5.53
N ILE A 40 5.43 -16.00 -5.72
CA ILE A 40 6.12 -16.72 -4.65
C ILE A 40 7.54 -16.16 -4.50
N VAL A 41 7.97 -15.99 -3.26
CA VAL A 41 9.37 -15.79 -2.90
C VAL A 41 10.01 -17.17 -2.74
N PRO A 42 10.88 -17.62 -3.68
CA PRO A 42 11.24 -19.04 -3.79
C PRO A 42 11.87 -19.63 -2.53
N GLU A 43 12.69 -18.86 -1.84
CA GLU A 43 13.44 -19.29 -0.66
C GLU A 43 12.76 -18.92 0.66
N ALA A 44 11.65 -18.16 0.61
CA ALA A 44 10.95 -17.75 1.81
C ALA A 44 10.18 -18.90 2.43
N ARG A 45 10.24 -18.99 3.76
CA ARG A 45 9.55 -19.93 4.60
C ARG A 45 8.83 -19.18 5.72
N ILE A 46 7.98 -19.87 6.46
CA ILE A 46 7.21 -19.27 7.55
C ILE A 46 8.12 -18.72 8.67
N GLU A 47 9.25 -19.33 8.90
CA GLU A 47 10.29 -18.89 9.87
C GLU A 47 10.97 -17.56 9.52
N HIS A 48 10.82 -17.10 8.27
CA HIS A 48 11.29 -15.79 7.83
C HIS A 48 10.26 -14.67 8.05
N LEU A 49 9.09 -15.02 8.58
CA LEU A 49 8.07 -14.06 8.96
C LEU A 49 8.24 -13.66 10.44
N ASP A 50 7.86 -12.43 10.76
CA ASP A 50 7.85 -11.91 12.12
C ASP A 50 6.61 -12.43 12.88
N THR A 51 6.83 -13.11 14.00
CA THR A 51 5.77 -13.70 14.80
C THR A 51 4.82 -12.64 15.41
N ASN A 52 5.36 -11.47 15.76
CA ASN A 52 4.56 -10.36 16.26
C ASN A 52 3.69 -9.77 15.15
N ALA A 53 4.24 -9.68 13.93
CA ALA A 53 3.48 -9.23 12.76
C ALA A 53 2.33 -10.21 12.43
N ILE A 54 2.56 -11.53 12.51
CA ILE A 54 1.51 -12.54 12.34
C ILE A 54 0.44 -12.39 13.42
N SER A 55 0.85 -12.23 14.68
CA SER A 55 -0.08 -12.03 15.80
C SER A 55 -0.94 -10.78 15.61
N LEU A 56 -0.32 -9.66 15.21
CA LEU A 56 -1.02 -8.41 14.89
C LEU A 56 -1.99 -8.58 13.71
N ALA A 57 -1.60 -9.34 12.69
CA ALA A 57 -2.48 -9.64 11.56
C ALA A 57 -3.73 -10.42 12.00
N ARG A 58 -3.59 -11.41 12.90
CA ARG A 58 -4.70 -12.14 13.48
C ARG A 58 -5.66 -11.22 14.23
N GLU A 59 -5.13 -10.36 15.10
CA GLU A 59 -5.93 -9.40 15.85
C GLU A 59 -6.69 -8.43 14.94
N ASN A 60 -6.02 -7.87 13.94
CA ASN A 60 -6.62 -6.97 12.98
C ASN A 60 -7.70 -7.66 12.15
N TYR A 61 -7.47 -8.92 11.75
CA TYR A 61 -8.48 -9.72 11.05
C TYR A 61 -9.72 -9.98 11.89
N LYS A 62 -9.54 -10.38 13.16
CA LYS A 62 -10.65 -10.58 14.11
C LYS A 62 -11.45 -9.29 14.31
N LYS A 63 -10.79 -8.16 14.52
CA LYS A 63 -11.43 -6.84 14.67
C LYS A 63 -12.23 -6.45 13.43
N LYS A 64 -11.67 -6.65 12.24
CA LYS A 64 -12.34 -6.33 10.97
C LYS A 64 -13.59 -7.17 10.74
N MET A 65 -13.53 -8.46 11.02
CA MET A 65 -14.65 -9.37 10.81
C MET A 65 -15.75 -9.18 11.86
N ASN A 66 -15.39 -8.79 13.08
CA ASN A 66 -16.28 -8.49 14.20
C ASN A 66 -17.38 -9.55 14.46
N LYS A 67 -17.00 -10.83 14.36
CA LYS A 67 -17.89 -11.99 14.57
C LYS A 67 -17.22 -12.99 15.50
N SER A 68 -17.91 -13.42 16.58
CA SER A 68 -17.36 -14.29 17.61
C SER A 68 -16.87 -15.62 17.03
N TYR A 69 -17.65 -16.27 16.18
CA TYR A 69 -17.28 -17.57 15.59
C TYR A 69 -16.01 -17.49 14.71
N ILE A 70 -15.77 -16.33 14.04
CA ILE A 70 -14.54 -16.10 13.27
C ILE A 70 -13.35 -15.95 14.20
N SER A 71 -13.51 -15.24 15.32
CA SER A 71 -12.45 -15.10 16.32
C SER A 71 -12.01 -16.47 16.87
N GLU A 72 -12.96 -17.30 17.26
CA GLU A 72 -12.67 -18.66 17.74
C GLU A 72 -12.01 -19.55 16.66
N GLU A 73 -12.46 -19.42 15.41
CA GLU A 73 -11.87 -20.15 14.28
C GLU A 73 -10.40 -19.72 14.08
N VAL A 74 -10.13 -18.41 14.06
CA VAL A 74 -8.77 -17.86 13.88
C VAL A 74 -7.85 -18.27 15.03
N ASP A 75 -8.36 -18.32 16.27
CA ASP A 75 -7.56 -18.71 17.43
C ASP A 75 -7.15 -20.20 17.41
N ARG A 76 -7.94 -21.05 16.75
CA ARG A 76 -7.63 -22.48 16.57
C ARG A 76 -6.70 -22.78 15.38
N MET A 77 -6.53 -21.83 14.46
CA MET A 77 -5.69 -22.03 13.29
C MET A 77 -4.20 -21.99 13.63
N THR A 78 -3.44 -22.88 13.00
CA THR A 78 -1.98 -22.71 12.90
C THR A 78 -1.64 -21.47 12.06
N ASP A 79 -0.41 -20.99 12.14
CA ASP A 79 0.01 -19.87 11.32
C ASP A 79 -0.07 -20.18 9.82
N GLU A 80 0.31 -21.39 9.41
CA GLU A 80 0.17 -21.84 8.03
C GLU A 80 -1.29 -21.82 7.54
N GLN A 81 -2.21 -22.31 8.37
CA GLN A 81 -3.64 -22.32 8.06
C GLN A 81 -4.18 -20.88 7.93
N PHE A 82 -3.79 -19.99 8.84
CA PHE A 82 -4.17 -18.60 8.81
C PHE A 82 -3.64 -17.87 7.57
N LEU A 83 -2.34 -18.02 7.27
CA LEU A 83 -1.71 -17.43 6.08
C LEU A 83 -2.34 -17.97 4.78
N THR A 84 -2.64 -19.26 4.73
CA THR A 84 -3.32 -19.87 3.58
C THR A 84 -4.74 -19.33 3.40
N LYS A 85 -5.50 -19.15 4.49
CA LYS A 85 -6.83 -18.53 4.47
C LYS A 85 -6.78 -17.12 3.89
N LEU A 86 -5.75 -16.34 4.20
CA LEU A 86 -5.52 -14.98 3.69
C LEU A 86 -4.90 -14.96 2.29
N LYS A 87 -4.57 -16.10 1.69
CA LYS A 87 -3.82 -16.21 0.41
C LYS A 87 -2.43 -15.59 0.47
N LEU A 88 -1.87 -15.44 1.66
CA LEU A 88 -0.49 -15.02 1.89
C LEU A 88 0.48 -16.20 1.75
N MET A 89 -0.04 -17.42 1.88
CA MET A 89 0.64 -18.67 1.55
C MET A 89 -0.15 -19.43 0.48
N ILE A 90 0.52 -19.89 -0.58
CA ILE A 90 -0.08 -20.62 -1.70
C ILE A 90 0.71 -21.92 -1.90
N ASN A 91 0.05 -23.08 -1.80
CA ASN A 91 0.69 -24.39 -1.89
C ASN A 91 1.91 -24.54 -0.97
N GLY A 92 1.80 -24.08 0.27
CA GLY A 92 2.88 -24.14 1.26
C GLY A 92 4.04 -23.17 1.02
N LYS A 93 3.91 -22.24 0.07
CA LYS A 93 4.95 -21.27 -0.28
C LYS A 93 4.51 -19.85 0.05
N ILE A 94 5.46 -19.06 0.54
CA ILE A 94 5.25 -17.65 0.94
C ILE A 94 5.17 -16.75 -0.28
N THR A 95 4.17 -15.86 -0.30
CA THR A 95 3.99 -14.86 -1.35
C THR A 95 4.76 -13.56 -1.07
N ASN A 96 4.98 -12.74 -2.10
CA ASN A 96 5.53 -11.39 -1.91
C ASN A 96 4.69 -10.55 -0.94
N ALA A 97 3.36 -10.66 -1.00
CA ALA A 97 2.48 -9.96 -0.06
C ALA A 97 2.71 -10.40 1.39
N ALA A 98 2.92 -11.69 1.63
CA ALA A 98 3.23 -12.18 2.97
C ALA A 98 4.56 -11.63 3.48
N MET A 99 5.61 -11.67 2.66
CA MET A 99 6.91 -11.11 3.02
C MET A 99 6.85 -9.61 3.22
N LEU A 100 6.12 -8.86 2.37
CA LEU A 100 5.96 -7.41 2.50
C LEU A 100 5.28 -7.04 3.81
N LEU A 101 4.16 -7.71 4.13
CA LEU A 101 3.33 -7.34 5.27
C LEU A 101 3.84 -7.90 6.59
N LEU A 102 4.43 -9.10 6.58
CA LEU A 102 4.71 -9.90 7.77
C LEU A 102 6.17 -10.37 7.87
N GLY A 103 7.01 -10.09 6.86
CA GLY A 103 8.40 -10.55 6.84
C GLY A 103 9.23 -9.95 7.98
N ASN A 104 10.17 -10.69 8.50
CA ASN A 104 11.19 -10.17 9.40
C ASN A 104 12.25 -9.42 8.59
N GLU A 105 12.65 -8.23 9.06
CA GLU A 105 13.59 -7.34 8.39
C GLU A 105 14.93 -8.01 8.07
N ASP A 106 15.39 -8.93 8.89
CA ASP A 106 16.64 -9.67 8.69
C ASP A 106 16.64 -10.52 7.40
N TYR A 107 15.48 -10.78 6.83
CA TYR A 107 15.27 -11.58 5.62
C TYR A 107 14.82 -10.75 4.42
N ASP A 108 14.96 -9.43 4.44
CA ASP A 108 14.57 -8.55 3.34
C ASP A 108 15.32 -8.86 2.04
N TYR A 109 16.53 -9.42 2.12
CA TYR A 109 17.35 -9.84 0.99
C TYR A 109 16.70 -10.95 0.13
N LEU A 110 15.68 -11.62 0.63
CA LEU A 110 14.91 -12.61 -0.14
C LEU A 110 14.05 -11.98 -1.23
N PHE A 111 13.79 -10.68 -1.15
CA PHE A 111 13.17 -9.97 -2.25
C PHE A 111 14.17 -9.75 -3.40
N LYS A 112 13.68 -9.91 -4.63
CA LYS A 112 14.46 -9.51 -5.82
C LYS A 112 14.79 -8.02 -5.80
N THR A 113 13.87 -7.21 -5.29
CA THR A 113 14.03 -5.78 -5.05
C THR A 113 13.40 -5.47 -3.71
N VAL A 114 14.17 -4.99 -2.75
CA VAL A 114 13.71 -4.74 -1.39
C VAL A 114 12.70 -3.59 -1.36
N PRO A 115 11.47 -3.81 -0.88
CA PRO A 115 10.51 -2.73 -0.70
C PRO A 115 10.94 -1.81 0.45
N GLU A 116 10.87 -0.50 0.23
CA GLU A 116 11.22 0.48 1.24
C GLU A 116 10.19 1.61 1.29
N ALA A 117 9.99 2.20 2.47
CA ALA A 117 9.29 3.44 2.66
C ALA A 117 10.22 4.46 3.31
N SER A 118 10.12 5.73 2.95
CA SER A 118 10.97 6.79 3.47
C SER A 118 10.12 7.95 3.97
N TRP A 119 10.37 8.35 5.20
CA TRP A 119 9.93 9.64 5.71
C TRP A 119 11.06 10.65 5.57
N ARG A 120 10.72 11.88 5.14
CA ARG A 120 11.66 12.98 4.97
C ARG A 120 11.02 14.26 5.45
N VAL A 121 11.79 15.06 6.18
CA VAL A 121 11.42 16.41 6.58
C VAL A 121 12.20 17.40 5.77
N TYR A 122 11.50 18.38 5.22
CA TYR A 122 12.08 19.49 4.49
C TYR A 122 12.03 20.76 5.33
N ASP A 123 13.10 21.53 5.28
CA ASP A 123 13.17 22.84 5.90
C ASP A 123 12.56 23.93 5.02
N SER A 124 12.60 25.19 5.49
CA SER A 124 12.09 26.36 4.75
C SER A 124 12.82 26.64 3.43
N LYS A 125 14.00 26.04 3.21
CA LYS A 125 14.76 26.13 1.96
C LYS A 125 14.51 24.98 1.02
N ASN A 126 13.59 24.07 1.38
CA ASN A 126 13.33 22.79 0.69
C ASN A 126 14.54 21.84 0.68
N GLU A 127 15.40 21.92 1.69
CA GLU A 127 16.47 20.95 1.91
C GLU A 127 16.01 19.88 2.91
N VAL A 128 16.47 18.63 2.72
CA VAL A 128 16.14 17.54 3.64
C VAL A 128 16.88 17.76 4.95
N SER A 129 16.15 18.03 6.03
CA SER A 129 16.69 18.24 7.37
C SER A 129 16.76 16.95 8.21
N ASP A 130 15.85 16.01 7.96
CA ASP A 130 15.83 14.70 8.62
C ASP A 130 15.18 13.66 7.71
N TYR A 131 15.54 12.39 7.87
CA TYR A 131 14.93 11.29 7.14
C TYR A 131 15.09 9.95 7.87
N GLU A 132 14.18 9.03 7.59
CA GLU A 132 14.28 7.65 8.01
C GLU A 132 13.77 6.72 6.91
N ILE A 133 14.39 5.54 6.79
CA ILE A 133 14.00 4.49 5.85
C ILE A 133 13.41 3.34 6.66
N PHE A 134 12.22 2.92 6.27
CA PHE A 134 11.49 1.82 6.87
C PHE A 134 11.46 0.64 5.90
N LYS A 135 11.76 -0.51 6.42
CA LYS A 135 11.67 -1.79 5.74
C LYS A 135 10.48 -2.60 6.26
N ILE A 136 10.35 -3.83 5.80
CA ILE A 136 9.34 -4.78 6.29
C ILE A 136 9.45 -4.97 7.83
N PRO A 137 8.39 -5.40 8.52
CA PRO A 137 7.03 -5.70 8.03
C PRO A 137 6.16 -4.44 7.87
N TYR A 138 5.41 -4.36 6.77
CA TYR A 138 4.58 -3.19 6.48
C TYR A 138 3.28 -3.15 7.29
N ILE A 139 2.89 -4.23 7.95
CA ILE A 139 1.73 -4.20 8.86
C ILE A 139 1.90 -3.21 10.01
N THR A 140 3.15 -2.93 10.41
CA THR A 140 3.50 -1.95 11.46
C THR A 140 3.95 -0.61 10.89
N LEU A 141 4.03 -0.49 9.55
CA LEU A 141 4.61 0.69 8.89
C LEU A 141 3.89 1.98 9.29
N SER A 142 2.55 1.96 9.33
CA SER A 142 1.77 3.16 9.68
C SER A 142 2.09 3.67 11.08
N GLU A 143 2.24 2.79 12.06
CA GLU A 143 2.56 3.19 13.44
C GLU A 143 3.98 3.75 13.55
N ARG A 144 4.96 3.05 12.94
CA ARG A 144 6.36 3.49 12.91
C ARG A 144 6.51 4.85 12.24
N LEU A 145 5.88 5.03 11.09
CA LEU A 145 5.98 6.23 10.28
C LEU A 145 5.23 7.41 10.92
N PHE A 146 4.03 7.17 11.48
CA PHE A 146 3.25 8.22 12.13
C PHE A 146 3.87 8.70 13.44
N GLY A 147 4.68 7.87 14.10
CA GLY A 147 5.49 8.28 15.24
C GLY A 147 6.54 9.35 14.91
N LYS A 148 6.86 9.54 13.61
CA LYS A 148 7.82 10.55 13.13
C LYS A 148 7.14 11.86 12.71
N ILE A 149 5.90 11.82 12.27
CA ILE A 149 5.20 13.00 11.76
C ILE A 149 4.99 14.04 12.87
N ARG A 150 5.36 15.28 12.61
CA ARG A 150 5.14 16.43 13.48
C ARG A 150 3.71 16.91 13.38
N ASN A 151 2.78 16.18 13.98
CA ASN A 151 1.35 16.52 13.94
C ASN A 151 1.02 17.58 14.99
N LEU A 152 1.21 18.85 14.65
CA LEU A 152 1.01 19.98 15.56
C LEU A 152 -0.44 20.09 16.02
N THR A 153 -0.63 20.59 17.25
CA THR A 153 -1.94 20.90 17.79
C THR A 153 -2.15 22.41 17.77
N TYR A 154 -3.17 22.83 17.05
CA TYR A 154 -3.58 24.24 17.01
C TYR A 154 -4.71 24.48 17.99
N ARG A 155 -4.66 25.62 18.69
CA ARG A 155 -5.72 26.11 19.55
C ARG A 155 -6.31 27.36 18.95
N TYR A 156 -7.61 27.39 18.78
CA TYR A 156 -8.34 28.56 18.29
C TYR A 156 -9.62 28.79 19.07
N MET A 157 -10.03 30.06 19.16
CA MET A 157 -11.34 30.40 19.73
C MET A 157 -12.39 30.30 18.64
N PRO A 158 -13.37 29.38 18.75
CA PRO A 158 -14.45 29.31 17.78
C PRO A 158 -15.32 30.58 17.87
N ASN A 159 -15.96 30.94 16.74
CA ASN A 159 -16.86 32.11 16.67
C ASN A 159 -18.14 31.96 17.52
N GLN A 160 -18.32 30.84 18.17
CA GLN A 160 -19.40 30.60 19.14
C GLN A 160 -18.95 30.99 20.53
N LEU A 161 -19.86 31.46 21.36
CA LEU A 161 -19.67 31.79 22.77
C LEU A 161 -19.29 30.54 23.61
N THR A 162 -18.07 30.09 23.45
CA THR A 162 -17.47 29.05 24.30
C THR A 162 -16.39 29.65 25.17
N LEU A 163 -16.35 29.25 26.44
CA LEU A 163 -15.35 29.71 27.38
C LEU A 163 -13.96 29.08 27.17
N PHE A 164 -13.87 28.05 26.34
CA PHE A 164 -12.66 27.26 26.13
C PHE A 164 -12.24 27.26 24.66
N PRO A 165 -10.93 27.32 24.38
CA PRO A 165 -10.41 27.16 23.02
C PRO A 165 -10.67 25.73 22.51
N THR A 166 -10.90 25.63 21.21
CA THR A 166 -10.97 24.34 20.52
C THR A 166 -9.57 23.94 20.06
N GLU A 167 -9.23 22.69 20.25
CA GLU A 167 -7.98 22.12 19.76
C GLU A 167 -8.23 21.30 18.49
N THR A 168 -7.37 21.46 17.51
CA THR A 168 -7.38 20.64 16.31
C THR A 168 -5.97 20.19 15.94
N LYS A 169 -5.84 19.00 15.40
CA LYS A 169 -4.58 18.50 14.85
C LYS A 169 -4.37 19.04 13.44
N GLN A 170 -3.13 19.27 13.08
CA GLN A 170 -2.75 19.73 11.73
C GLN A 170 -3.19 18.71 10.67
N TYR A 171 -2.99 17.42 10.96
CA TYR A 171 -3.32 16.32 10.07
C TYR A 171 -4.26 15.32 10.75
N ASP A 172 -5.27 14.87 10.01
CA ASP A 172 -6.11 13.75 10.43
C ASP A 172 -5.34 12.44 10.23
N MET A 173 -5.06 11.74 11.33
CA MET A 173 -4.29 10.49 11.33
C MET A 173 -5.02 9.35 10.61
N TRP A 174 -6.35 9.37 10.60
CA TRP A 174 -7.13 8.38 9.83
C TRP A 174 -6.93 8.58 8.32
N LEU A 175 -7.00 9.83 7.86
CA LEU A 175 -6.77 10.18 6.46
C LEU A 175 -5.34 9.80 6.03
N LEU A 176 -4.33 10.12 6.85
CA LEU A 176 -2.94 9.75 6.55
C LEU A 176 -2.75 8.23 6.46
N ARG A 177 -3.43 7.46 7.33
CA ARG A 177 -3.39 5.99 7.28
C ARG A 177 -4.01 5.46 6.00
N GLU A 178 -5.14 6.01 5.58
CA GLU A 178 -5.79 5.61 4.33
C GLU A 178 -4.91 5.92 3.12
N LEU A 179 -4.32 7.11 3.07
CA LEU A 179 -3.38 7.49 2.01
C LEU A 179 -2.15 6.57 1.97
N LEU A 180 -1.57 6.23 3.12
CA LEU A 180 -0.43 5.32 3.19
C LEU A 180 -0.82 3.91 2.73
N ASN A 181 -1.97 3.40 3.17
CA ASN A 181 -2.48 2.10 2.73
C ASN A 181 -2.70 2.06 1.22
N ASN A 182 -3.21 3.14 0.64
CA ASN A 182 -3.36 3.29 -0.81
C ASN A 182 -1.99 3.29 -1.51
N CYS A 183 -0.99 3.99 -0.98
CA CYS A 183 0.37 3.94 -1.50
C CYS A 183 0.93 2.52 -1.46
N ILE A 184 0.76 1.78 -0.36
CA ILE A 184 1.22 0.38 -0.24
C ILE A 184 0.50 -0.53 -1.24
N ALA A 185 -0.83 -0.41 -1.34
CA ALA A 185 -1.64 -1.28 -2.20
C ALA A 185 -1.39 -1.06 -3.70
N HIS A 186 -1.08 0.17 -4.09
CA HIS A 186 -0.94 0.58 -5.49
C HIS A 186 0.51 0.80 -5.94
N SER A 187 1.49 0.51 -5.09
CA SER A 187 2.91 0.60 -5.45
C SER A 187 3.30 -0.47 -6.48
N GLU A 188 4.10 -0.06 -7.45
CA GLU A 188 4.75 -0.98 -8.38
C GLU A 188 6.08 -1.46 -7.78
N TYR A 189 6.06 -2.66 -7.22
CA TYR A 189 7.22 -3.24 -6.55
C TYR A 189 8.20 -3.97 -7.47
N THR A 190 7.82 -4.21 -8.73
CA THR A 190 8.61 -5.01 -9.68
C THR A 190 9.95 -4.35 -10.04
N TYR A 191 9.94 -3.03 -10.19
CA TYR A 191 11.11 -2.26 -10.63
C TYR A 191 11.89 -1.61 -9.50
N GLY A 192 11.46 -1.85 -8.28
CA GLY A 192 11.95 -1.10 -7.13
C GLY A 192 11.36 0.30 -7.08
N GLY A 193 11.69 0.99 -6.03
CA GLY A 193 11.18 2.32 -5.74
C GLY A 193 10.64 2.36 -4.33
N ARG A 194 10.66 3.55 -3.77
CA ARG A 194 10.25 3.79 -2.40
C ARG A 194 8.90 4.47 -2.37
N ILE A 195 8.12 4.15 -1.36
CA ILE A 195 7.03 5.00 -0.92
C ILE A 195 7.67 6.17 -0.17
N TYR A 196 7.35 7.40 -0.55
CA TYR A 196 7.83 8.57 0.16
C TYR A 196 6.70 9.27 0.89
N LEU A 197 6.95 9.59 2.15
CA LEU A 197 6.19 10.57 2.90
C LEU A 197 7.12 11.78 3.11
N ASN A 198 6.89 12.82 2.36
CA ASN A 198 7.64 14.07 2.42
C ASN A 198 6.86 15.09 3.24
N GLU A 199 7.41 15.48 4.38
CA GLU A 199 6.83 16.43 5.32
C GLU A 199 7.47 17.81 5.12
N PHE A 200 6.65 18.76 4.75
CA PHE A 200 7.00 20.18 4.63
C PHE A 200 6.40 20.95 5.81
N GLU A 201 6.66 22.25 5.89
CA GLU A 201 6.14 23.10 6.96
C GLU A 201 4.60 23.17 6.95
N ASP A 202 4.00 23.24 5.75
CA ASP A 202 2.57 23.46 5.53
C ASP A 202 1.80 22.25 4.99
N LYS A 203 2.50 21.18 4.57
CA LYS A 203 1.87 20.03 3.90
C LYS A 203 2.66 18.75 4.07
N ILE A 204 1.97 17.64 3.82
CA ILE A 204 2.56 16.30 3.63
C ILE A 204 2.26 15.84 2.20
N ILE A 205 3.26 15.29 1.53
CA ILE A 205 3.13 14.69 0.20
C ILE A 205 3.49 13.22 0.31
N LEU A 206 2.53 12.34 0.01
CA LEU A 206 2.77 10.91 -0.16
C LEU A 206 2.90 10.59 -1.65
N THR A 207 3.93 9.81 -1.99
CA THR A 207 4.14 9.32 -3.34
C THR A 207 4.54 7.85 -3.31
N ASN A 208 4.12 7.10 -4.32
CA ASN A 208 4.49 5.72 -4.51
C ASN A 208 4.95 5.48 -5.96
N PRO A 209 5.81 4.48 -6.21
CA PRO A 209 6.18 4.11 -7.56
C PRO A 209 4.99 3.50 -8.30
N GLY A 210 4.91 3.77 -9.60
CA GLY A 210 3.85 3.24 -10.45
C GLY A 210 3.31 4.31 -11.41
N SER A 211 2.45 3.87 -12.32
CA SER A 211 1.76 4.75 -13.26
C SER A 211 0.26 4.71 -13.00
N PHE A 212 -0.40 5.83 -13.19
CA PHE A 212 -1.85 5.91 -13.15
C PHE A 212 -2.41 5.24 -14.41
N LEU A 213 -3.08 4.10 -14.26
CA LEU A 213 -3.55 3.28 -15.39
C LEU A 213 -4.45 4.02 -16.39
N PRO A 214 -5.38 4.91 -16.00
CA PRO A 214 -6.15 5.70 -16.94
C PRO A 214 -5.34 6.75 -17.71
N GLY A 215 -4.11 7.06 -17.31
CA GLY A 215 -3.24 8.07 -17.92
C GLY A 215 -3.69 9.52 -17.72
N LYS A 216 -4.98 9.76 -17.47
CA LYS A 216 -5.59 11.07 -17.19
C LYS A 216 -6.61 10.95 -16.06
N ILE A 217 -6.81 12.03 -15.32
CA ILE A 217 -7.75 12.08 -14.18
C ILE A 217 -9.19 12.25 -14.67
N GLU A 218 -9.41 12.94 -15.80
CA GLU A 218 -10.74 13.27 -16.31
C GLU A 218 -11.67 12.05 -16.49
N PRO A 219 -11.22 10.88 -17.01
CA PRO A 219 -12.07 9.71 -17.15
C PRO A 219 -12.52 9.08 -15.82
N VAL A 220 -11.82 9.40 -14.72
CA VAL A 220 -12.15 8.89 -13.38
C VAL A 220 -13.13 9.82 -12.67
N LEU A 221 -13.00 11.12 -12.90
CA LEU A 221 -13.88 12.13 -12.30
C LEU A 221 -15.22 12.24 -13.04
N ASN A 222 -15.26 11.92 -14.33
CA ASN A 222 -16.45 11.92 -15.17
C ASN A 222 -16.58 10.56 -15.86
N PRO A 223 -17.01 9.50 -15.13
CA PRO A 223 -17.40 8.26 -15.77
C PRO A 223 -18.68 8.52 -16.56
N GLY A 224 -18.56 8.54 -17.90
CA GLY A 224 -19.67 8.72 -18.84
C GLY A 224 -20.76 7.66 -18.71
#